data_a9db0e935b8105b24412209cee4fd786
#
_entry.id   a9db0e935b8105b24412209cee4fd786
#
_cell.length_a   1.000
_cell.length_b   1.000
_cell.length_c   1.000
_cell.angle_alpha   90.00
_cell.angle_beta   90.00
_cell.angle_gamma   90.00
#
_symmetry.space_group_name_H-M   'P 1'
#
loop_
_entity.id
_entity.type
_entity.pdbx_description
1 polymer ?
#
loop_
_entity_poly.entity_id
_entity_poly.type
_entity_poly.pdbx_seq_one_letter_code
_entity_poly.pdbx_strand_id
1 'polypeptide(L)'
;MHHPPFDVPTAPDPFAYQRRRAGSALAAVVSRHPQVVRIFTGHMHRPWTAMVGGVAASTVPSVAVDLRKGHYAPTMAGRPVYQVHRFGGDWGFASETRLAGSGAISR
;
A
#
# COMPACT_ATOMS: atom_id res chain seq x y z
N MET A 1 2.67 -7.59 -4.58
CA MET A 1 2.55 -8.80 -3.74
C MET A 1 1.47 -8.59 -2.69
N HIS A 2 0.93 -9.66 -2.11
CA HIS A 2 -0.18 -9.50 -1.15
C HIS A 2 0.32 -9.08 0.24
N HIS A 3 1.16 -9.86 0.87
CA HIS A 3 1.64 -9.56 2.21
C HIS A 3 2.80 -8.57 2.17
N PRO A 4 2.77 -7.51 3.00
CA PRO A 4 3.89 -6.59 3.04
C PRO A 4 5.12 -7.24 3.70
N PRO A 5 6.31 -7.07 3.14
CA PRO A 5 7.55 -7.58 3.72
C PRO A 5 8.14 -6.61 4.73
N PHE A 6 7.29 -5.90 5.45
CA PHE A 6 7.67 -4.92 6.46
C PHE A 6 6.56 -4.82 7.49
N ASP A 7 6.89 -4.31 8.67
CA ASP A 7 5.92 -4.12 9.72
C ASP A 7 5.00 -2.95 9.42
N VAL A 8 3.72 -3.11 9.78
CA VAL A 8 2.73 -2.02 9.81
C VAL A 8 2.33 -1.85 11.26
N PRO A 9 2.94 -0.90 11.99
CA PRO A 9 2.86 -0.87 13.45
C PRO A 9 1.46 -0.69 14.04
N THR A 10 0.55 -0.11 13.26
CA THR A 10 -0.82 0.13 13.71
C THR A 10 -1.76 -1.05 13.45
N ALA A 11 -1.27 -2.11 12.84
CA ALA A 11 -2.08 -3.28 12.56
C ALA A 11 -2.09 -4.23 13.76
N PRO A 12 -3.16 -5.03 13.95
CA PRO A 12 -3.18 -6.05 14.99
C PRO A 12 -2.05 -7.07 14.85
N ASP A 13 -1.65 -7.35 13.63
CA ASP A 13 -0.52 -8.21 13.31
C ASP A 13 0.49 -7.35 12.53
N PRO A 14 1.43 -6.74 13.24
CA PRO A 14 2.30 -5.74 12.60
C PRO A 14 3.25 -6.33 11.55
N PHE A 15 3.63 -7.59 11.66
CA PHE A 15 4.50 -8.20 10.67
C PHE A 15 3.72 -9.22 9.84
N ALA A 16 3.50 -8.88 8.59
CA ALA A 16 2.64 -9.66 7.70
C ALA A 16 3.32 -10.88 7.09
N TYR A 17 4.64 -10.93 7.09
CA TYR A 17 5.36 -12.13 6.69
C TYR A 17 5.46 -13.07 7.90
N GLN A 18 5.32 -14.35 7.63
CA GLN A 18 5.44 -15.35 8.68
C GLN A 18 6.81 -15.35 9.34
N ARG A 19 7.86 -14.96 8.61
CA ARG A 19 9.23 -14.94 9.10
C ARG A 19 9.93 -13.67 8.69
N ARG A 20 10.55 -13.00 9.63
CA ARG A 20 11.38 -11.84 9.36
C ARG A 20 12.52 -12.14 8.39
N ARG A 21 13.03 -13.37 8.45
CA ARG A 21 14.09 -13.82 7.55
C ARG A 21 13.64 -13.73 6.08
N ALA A 22 12.40 -14.07 5.79
CA ALA A 22 11.87 -14.00 4.44
C ALA A 22 11.83 -12.55 3.94
N GLY A 23 11.44 -11.61 4.80
CA GLY A 23 11.46 -10.20 4.47
C GLY A 23 12.87 -9.68 4.20
N SER A 24 13.83 -10.08 5.02
CA SER A 24 15.23 -9.71 4.83
C SER A 24 15.81 -10.30 3.54
N ALA A 25 15.44 -11.52 3.21
CA ALA A 25 15.88 -12.16 1.97
C ALA A 25 15.33 -11.42 0.75
N LEU A 26 14.07 -11.02 0.79
CA LEU A 26 13.48 -10.23 -0.29
C LEU A 26 14.19 -8.88 -0.42
N ALA A 27 14.45 -8.20 0.68
CA ALA A 27 15.14 -6.92 0.66
C ALA A 27 16.53 -7.05 0.03
N ALA A 28 17.25 -8.13 0.34
CA ALA A 28 18.55 -8.40 -0.24
C ALA A 28 18.47 -8.60 -1.75
N VAL A 29 17.45 -9.33 -2.21
CA VAL A 29 17.23 -9.53 -3.66
C VAL A 29 16.92 -8.20 -4.33
N VAL A 30 15.98 -7.45 -3.78
CA VAL A 30 15.56 -6.16 -4.36
C VAL A 30 16.73 -5.20 -4.46
N SER A 31 17.61 -5.17 -3.46
CA SER A 31 18.75 -4.27 -3.46
C SER A 31 19.74 -4.55 -4.60
N ARG A 32 19.69 -5.76 -5.18
CA ARG A 32 20.56 -6.14 -6.29
C ARG A 32 19.90 -5.95 -7.66
N HIS A 33 18.67 -5.45 -7.69
CA HIS A 33 17.91 -5.31 -8.93
C HIS A 33 17.39 -3.89 -9.08
N PRO A 34 18.21 -2.97 -9.61
CA PRO A 34 17.86 -1.55 -9.69
C PRO A 34 16.68 -1.25 -10.60
N GLN A 35 16.25 -2.20 -11.41
CA GLN A 35 15.04 -2.05 -12.21
C GLN A 35 13.76 -2.11 -11.39
N VAL A 36 13.82 -2.58 -10.15
CA VAL A 36 12.67 -2.53 -9.25
C VAL A 36 12.56 -1.12 -8.69
N VAL A 37 11.49 -0.42 -9.02
CA VAL A 37 11.32 0.99 -8.66
C VAL A 37 10.24 1.24 -7.63
N ARG A 38 9.38 0.25 -7.37
CA ARG A 38 8.30 0.39 -6.38
C ARG A 38 7.76 -0.99 -6.02
N ILE A 39 7.28 -1.12 -4.78
CA ILE A 39 6.62 -2.33 -4.30
C ILE A 39 5.24 -1.94 -3.75
N PHE A 40 4.20 -2.58 -4.25
CA PHE A 40 2.84 -2.39 -3.74
C PHE A 40 2.38 -3.67 -3.08
N THR A 41 1.73 -3.53 -1.92
CA THR A 41 1.23 -4.67 -1.14
C THR A 41 -0.18 -4.39 -0.64
N GLY A 42 -0.86 -5.43 -0.21
CA GLY A 42 -2.20 -5.35 0.36
C GLY A 42 -2.25 -5.88 1.78
N HIS A 43 -3.25 -6.70 2.04
CA HIS A 43 -3.43 -7.45 3.28
C HIS A 43 -3.84 -6.62 4.50
N MET A 44 -3.20 -5.49 4.74
CA MET A 44 -3.38 -4.73 5.98
C MET A 44 -4.60 -3.82 5.97
N HIS A 45 -5.23 -3.64 4.81
CA HIS A 45 -6.45 -2.86 4.62
C HIS A 45 -6.30 -1.39 5.02
N ARG A 46 -5.08 -0.88 5.04
CA ARG A 46 -4.76 0.51 5.36
C ARG A 46 -3.52 0.95 4.61
N PRO A 47 -3.39 2.25 4.29
CA PRO A 47 -2.17 2.76 3.67
C PRO A 47 -1.04 2.85 4.68
N TRP A 48 0.13 2.45 4.27
CA TRP A 48 1.36 2.57 5.03
C TRP A 48 2.54 2.59 4.06
N THR A 49 3.61 3.25 4.41
CA THR A 49 4.80 3.31 3.56
C THR A 49 6.03 2.86 4.32
N ALA A 50 6.96 2.25 3.62
CA ALA A 50 8.22 1.75 4.16
C ALA A 50 9.26 1.66 3.06
N MET A 51 10.46 1.24 3.43
CA MET A 51 11.53 0.97 2.45
C MET A 51 11.89 -0.52 2.52
N VAL A 52 12.10 -1.11 1.37
CA VAL A 52 12.51 -2.51 1.24
C VAL A 52 13.69 -2.56 0.27
N GLY A 53 14.87 -2.88 0.76
CA GLY A 53 16.07 -2.96 -0.08
C GLY A 53 16.37 -1.67 -0.83
N GLY A 54 16.08 -0.52 -0.25
CA GLY A 54 16.29 0.76 -0.88
C GLY A 54 15.16 1.21 -1.81
N VAL A 55 14.10 0.43 -1.92
CA VAL A 55 12.96 0.73 -2.80
C VAL A 55 11.76 1.10 -1.94
N ALA A 56 11.05 2.16 -2.34
CA ALA A 56 9.83 2.57 -1.65
C ALA A 56 8.75 1.50 -1.79
N ALA A 57 8.11 1.18 -0.69
CA ALA A 57 7.06 0.17 -0.62
C ALA A 57 5.85 0.71 0.13
N SER A 58 4.68 0.22 -0.20
CA SER A 58 3.47 0.68 0.49
C SER A 58 2.41 -0.41 0.53
N THR A 59 1.56 -0.33 1.56
CA THR A 59 0.28 -1.01 1.56
C THR A 59 -0.77 -0.10 0.95
N VAL A 60 -1.84 -0.69 0.48
CA VAL A 60 -2.97 0.05 -0.09
C VAL A 60 -4.21 -0.14 0.78
N PRO A 61 -5.15 0.81 0.77
CA PRO A 61 -6.40 0.63 1.50
C PRO A 61 -7.25 -0.46 0.87
N SER A 62 -8.14 -1.05 1.66
CA SER A 62 -9.13 -1.96 1.11
C SER A 62 -10.20 -1.17 0.36
N VAL A 63 -10.55 -1.62 -0.84
CA VAL A 63 -11.70 -1.07 -1.55
C VAL A 63 -13.00 -1.52 -0.91
N ALA A 64 -12.99 -2.64 -0.21
CA ALA A 64 -14.16 -3.10 0.52
C ALA A 64 -14.32 -2.22 1.77
N VAL A 65 -15.40 -1.45 1.80
CA VAL A 65 -15.63 -0.44 2.85
C VAL A 65 -15.60 -1.08 4.24
N ASP A 66 -16.19 -2.26 4.38
CA ASP A 66 -16.27 -2.93 5.67
C ASP A 66 -14.91 -3.41 6.18
N LEU A 67 -13.95 -3.56 5.31
CA LEU A 67 -12.64 -4.12 5.66
C LEU A 67 -11.56 -3.07 5.81
N ARG A 68 -11.78 -1.87 5.29
CA ARG A 68 -10.73 -0.86 5.35
C ARG A 68 -10.49 -0.40 6.79
N LYS A 69 -9.24 -0.12 7.08
CA LYS A 69 -8.79 0.36 8.40
C LYS A 69 -8.23 1.77 8.25
N GLY A 70 -8.13 2.46 9.36
CA GLY A 70 -7.61 3.82 9.40
C GLY A 70 -8.69 4.83 9.70
N HIS A 71 -8.32 6.10 9.67
CA HIS A 71 -9.22 7.20 9.94
C HIS A 71 -9.61 7.89 8.64
N TYR A 72 -10.90 8.01 8.43
CA TYR A 72 -11.45 8.64 7.22
C TYR A 72 -12.48 9.67 7.64
N ALA A 73 -12.57 10.75 6.86
CA ALA A 73 -13.57 11.78 7.11
C ALA A 73 -14.99 11.19 7.03
N PRO A 74 -15.94 11.73 7.81
CA PRO A 74 -17.31 11.24 7.74
C PRO A 74 -17.91 11.25 6.34
N THR A 75 -17.49 12.20 5.50
CA THR A 75 -17.94 12.26 4.11
C THR A 75 -17.50 11.07 3.28
N MET A 76 -16.55 10.29 3.76
CA MET A 76 -16.04 9.11 3.08
C MET A 76 -16.72 7.82 3.57
N ALA A 77 -17.60 7.93 4.54
CA ALA A 77 -18.28 6.76 5.09
C ALA A 77 -19.11 6.06 4.01
N GLY A 78 -19.03 4.75 3.96
CA GLY A 78 -19.77 3.95 3.00
C GLY A 78 -19.30 4.05 1.56
N ARG A 79 -18.20 4.76 1.31
CA ARG A 79 -17.69 4.96 -0.05
C ARG A 79 -16.31 4.32 -0.18
N PRO A 80 -16.12 3.45 -1.17
CA PRO A 80 -14.81 2.83 -1.37
C PRO A 80 -13.72 3.86 -1.65
N VAL A 81 -12.53 3.58 -1.16
CA VAL A 81 -11.33 4.36 -1.49
C VAL A 81 -10.40 3.48 -2.30
N TYR A 82 -9.65 4.11 -3.18
CA TYR A 82 -8.65 3.44 -4.00
C TYR A 82 -7.47 4.38 -4.22
N GLN A 83 -6.38 3.84 -4.71
CA GLN A 83 -5.20 4.64 -4.99
C GLN A 83 -4.90 4.66 -6.48
N VAL A 84 -4.46 5.81 -6.96
CA VAL A 84 -3.94 5.97 -8.30
C VAL A 84 -2.45 6.19 -8.19
N HIS A 85 -1.69 5.41 -8.93
CA HIS A 85 -0.24 5.49 -8.94
C HIS A 85 0.20 5.96 -10.33
N ARG A 86 1.02 6.99 -10.36
CA ARG A 86 1.59 7.51 -11.61
C ARG A 86 3.09 7.35 -11.55
N PHE A 87 3.66 6.87 -12.63
CA PHE A 87 5.10 6.74 -12.75
C PHE A 87 5.62 7.72 -13.79
N GLY A 88 6.63 8.51 -13.42
CA GLY A 88 7.35 9.37 -14.32
C GLY A 88 8.82 9.04 -14.26
N GLY A 89 9.51 8.99 -15.41
CA GLY A 89 10.91 8.61 -15.46
C GLY A 89 11.81 9.51 -14.64
N ASP A 90 11.42 10.78 -14.47
CA ASP A 90 12.26 11.75 -13.78
C ASP A 90 11.99 11.81 -12.28
N TRP A 91 10.76 11.51 -11.85
CA TRP A 91 10.35 11.75 -10.46
C TRP A 91 9.82 10.48 -9.77
N GLY A 92 9.85 9.34 -10.44
CA GLY A 92 9.42 8.07 -9.86
C GLY A 92 7.91 7.94 -9.76
N PHE A 93 7.42 7.41 -8.64
CA PHE A 93 6.00 7.21 -8.40
C PHE A 93 5.41 8.33 -7.55
N ALA A 94 4.21 8.76 -7.95
CA ALA A 94 3.33 9.57 -7.11
C ALA A 94 2.04 8.79 -6.89
N SER A 95 1.55 8.80 -5.67
CA SER A 95 0.34 8.06 -5.31
C SER A 95 -0.67 9.01 -4.69
N GLU A 96 -1.93 8.85 -5.04
CA GLU A 96 -3.01 9.60 -4.39
C GLU A 96 -4.16 8.66 -4.06
N THR A 97 -4.81 8.92 -2.95
CA THR A 97 -6.00 8.19 -2.54
C THR A 97 -7.22 8.94 -3.05
N ARG A 98 -8.11 8.22 -3.70
CA ARG A 98 -9.35 8.76 -4.28
C ARG A 98 -10.55 8.05 -3.71
N LEU A 99 -11.68 8.74 -3.81
CA LEU A 99 -12.96 8.27 -3.33
C LEU A 99 -13.81 7.85 -4.52
N ALA A 100 -14.23 6.60 -4.52
CA ALA A 100 -15.05 6.08 -5.61
C ALA A 100 -16.45 6.68 -5.56
N GLY A 101 -17.02 6.85 -6.72
CA GLY A 101 -18.41 7.30 -6.84
C GLY A 101 -18.64 8.76 -6.55
N SER A 102 -17.59 9.56 -6.35
CA SER A 102 -17.78 10.93 -5.94
C SER A 102 -18.33 11.74 -7.06
N GLY A 103 -18.64 11.55 -8.05
CA GLY A 103 -19.27 12.39 -9.01
C GLY A 103 -20.10 11.60 -9.88
N ALA A 104 -20.15 10.47 -9.63
CA ALA A 104 -20.70 9.79 -10.62
C ALA A 104 -22.01 9.58 -10.55
N ILE A 105 -22.35 9.77 -10.23
CA ILE A 105 -23.23 9.35 -10.32
C ILE A 105 -24.17 9.52 -10.70
N SER A 106 -24.32 9.84 -11.19
CA SER A 106 -25.18 10.04 -11.81
C SER A 106 -25.72 9.14 -12.43
N ARG A 107 -26.14 8.75 -12.44
CA ARG A 107 -26.72 7.94 -13.14
C ARG A 107 -27.64 7.67 -12.75
#